data_0c2da03ffcda78e2076c99963c5dfc06
#
_entry.id   0c2da03ffcda78e2076c99963c5dfc06
#
_cell.length_a   1.000
_cell.length_b   1.000
_cell.length_c   1.000
_cell.angle_alpha   90.00
_cell.angle_beta   90.00
_cell.angle_gamma   90.00
#
_symmetry.space_group_name_H-M   'P 1'
#
loop_
_entity.id
_entity.type
_entity.pdbx_description
1 polymer ?
#
loop_
_entity_poly.entity_id
_entity_poly.type
_entity_poly.pdbx_seq_one_letter_code
_entity_poly.pdbx_strand_id
1 'polypeptide(L)'
;MARPITKNTMKKATVKQMKSLGTYRKEYESLIDIYAGLLFQYTKYEQEHAERNYEVAEIYVNKAGAENYRKIPLVNVMETLRRDILTYSDRLMLNPKSLGEIIAQDTDSSIIDIMNKLGGKR
;
A
#
# COMPACT_ATOMS: atom_id res chain seq x y z
N MET A 1 15.60 -11.57 -19.89
CA MET A 1 15.01 -12.07 -18.63
C MET A 1 14.66 -10.92 -17.72
N ALA A 2 13.45 -10.95 -17.18
CA ALA A 2 13.08 -9.97 -16.17
C ALA A 2 13.89 -10.19 -14.90
N ARG A 3 14.37 -9.13 -14.28
CA ARG A 3 15.06 -9.23 -13.00
C ARG A 3 14.06 -9.69 -11.94
N PRO A 4 14.47 -10.58 -11.01
CA PRO A 4 13.57 -10.96 -9.94
C PRO A 4 13.23 -9.73 -9.08
N ILE A 5 11.96 -9.63 -8.70
CA ILE A 5 11.50 -8.58 -7.82
C ILE A 5 11.99 -8.89 -6.41
N THR A 6 12.69 -7.95 -5.79
CA THR A 6 13.19 -8.08 -4.43
C THR A 6 12.63 -6.97 -3.56
N LYS A 7 12.77 -7.14 -2.25
CA LYS A 7 12.40 -6.09 -1.29
C LYS A 7 13.14 -4.78 -1.63
N ASN A 8 14.41 -4.87 -1.99
CA ASN A 8 15.21 -3.69 -2.34
C ASN A 8 14.69 -3.00 -3.58
N THR A 9 14.23 -3.76 -4.58
CA THR A 9 13.59 -3.21 -5.79
C THR A 9 12.33 -2.43 -5.41
N MET A 10 11.50 -2.99 -4.53
CA MET A 10 10.29 -2.33 -4.04
C MET A 10 10.63 -1.06 -3.27
N LYS A 11 11.66 -1.11 -2.43
CA LYS A 11 12.11 0.05 -1.66
C LYS A 11 12.55 1.19 -2.58
N LYS A 12 13.37 0.88 -3.58
CA LYS A 12 13.84 1.87 -4.55
C LYS A 12 12.69 2.50 -5.33
N ALA A 13 11.74 1.68 -5.75
CA ALA A 13 10.56 2.18 -6.46
C ALA A 13 9.73 3.11 -5.58
N THR A 14 9.54 2.77 -4.31
CA THR A 14 8.81 3.58 -3.34
C THR A 14 9.50 4.93 -3.12
N VAL A 15 10.81 4.91 -2.90
CA VAL A 15 11.61 6.13 -2.72
C VAL A 15 11.50 7.03 -3.95
N LYS A 16 11.63 6.45 -5.13
CA LYS A 16 11.51 7.18 -6.39
C LYS A 16 10.13 7.84 -6.52
N GLN A 17 9.08 7.10 -6.19
CA GLN A 17 7.71 7.61 -6.24
C GLN A 17 7.52 8.76 -5.26
N MET A 18 8.01 8.63 -4.03
CA MET A 18 7.93 9.68 -3.02
C MET A 18 8.71 10.93 -3.42
N LYS A 19 9.89 10.75 -4.01
CA LYS A 19 10.67 11.89 -4.53
C LYS A 19 9.94 12.61 -5.64
N SER A 20 9.30 11.85 -6.53
CA SER A 20 8.48 12.40 -7.61
C SER A 20 7.29 13.20 -7.07
N LEU A 21 6.68 12.74 -5.98
CA LEU A 21 5.55 13.41 -5.33
C LEU A 21 5.99 14.56 -4.39
N GLY A 22 7.29 14.69 -4.12
CA GLY A 22 7.79 15.69 -3.20
C GLY A 22 7.57 15.36 -1.73
N THR A 23 7.28 14.09 -1.42
CA THR A 23 6.95 13.65 -0.06
C THR A 23 8.08 12.88 0.62
N TYR A 24 9.18 12.64 -0.08
CA TYR A 24 10.29 11.88 0.48
C TYR A 24 11.03 12.66 1.56
N ARG A 25 11.26 11.98 2.69
CA ARG A 25 12.11 12.47 3.77
C ARG A 25 12.91 11.30 4.32
N LYS A 26 14.14 11.58 4.71
CA LYS A 26 15.02 10.56 5.28
C LYS A 26 14.44 9.93 6.55
N GLU A 27 13.68 10.71 7.30
CA GLU A 27 13.03 10.26 8.54
C GLU A 27 12.01 9.14 8.30
N TYR A 28 11.56 8.96 7.07
CA TYR A 28 10.58 7.91 6.72
C TYR A 28 11.24 6.61 6.26
N GLU A 29 12.57 6.51 6.26
CA GLU A 29 13.28 5.33 5.78
C GLU A 29 12.81 4.03 6.42
N SER A 30 12.58 4.02 7.74
CA SER A 30 12.11 2.80 8.43
C SER A 30 10.71 2.41 7.99
N LEU A 31 9.81 3.37 7.81
CA LEU A 31 8.45 3.11 7.31
C LEU A 31 8.49 2.63 5.86
N ILE A 32 9.34 3.24 5.04
CA ILE A 32 9.51 2.82 3.64
C ILE A 32 10.03 1.38 3.59
N ASP A 33 10.95 1.02 4.47
CA ASP A 33 11.50 -0.33 4.52
C ASP A 33 10.42 -1.36 4.86
N ILE A 34 9.57 -1.07 5.85
CA ILE A 34 8.44 -1.93 6.22
C ILE A 34 7.45 -2.05 5.06
N TYR A 35 7.10 -0.93 4.44
CA TYR A 35 6.19 -0.90 3.31
C TYR A 35 6.71 -1.74 2.15
N ALA A 36 7.99 -1.59 1.82
CA ALA A 36 8.63 -2.37 0.76
C ALA A 36 8.59 -3.87 1.07
N GLY A 37 8.78 -4.24 2.34
CA GLY A 37 8.66 -5.63 2.78
C GLY A 37 7.26 -6.17 2.60
N LEU A 38 6.24 -5.37 2.93
CA LEU A 38 4.84 -5.75 2.72
C LEU A 38 4.52 -5.96 1.24
N LEU A 39 4.98 -5.05 0.39
CA LEU A 39 4.79 -5.16 -1.06
C LEU A 39 5.48 -6.41 -1.61
N PHE A 40 6.68 -6.70 -1.15
CA PHE A 40 7.43 -7.87 -1.58
C PHE A 40 6.70 -9.16 -1.18
N GLN A 41 6.26 -9.24 0.08
CA GLN A 41 5.52 -10.40 0.56
C GLN A 41 4.22 -10.59 -0.23
N TYR A 42 3.48 -9.51 -0.43
CA TYR A 42 2.23 -9.57 -1.18
C TYR A 42 2.46 -10.06 -2.61
N THR A 43 3.50 -9.58 -3.28
CA THR A 43 3.85 -10.03 -4.62
C THR A 43 4.12 -11.54 -4.66
N LYS A 44 4.84 -12.05 -3.66
CA LYS A 44 5.14 -13.48 -3.56
C LYS A 44 3.88 -14.31 -3.34
N TYR A 45 2.99 -13.85 -2.46
CA TYR A 45 1.73 -14.55 -2.21
C TYR A 45 0.78 -14.48 -3.40
N GLU A 46 0.79 -13.37 -4.15
CA GLU A 46 0.02 -13.31 -5.39
C GLU A 46 0.50 -14.34 -6.41
N GLN A 47 1.81 -14.52 -6.55
CA GLN A 47 2.38 -15.53 -7.44
C GLN A 47 1.95 -16.93 -7.01
N GLU A 48 2.02 -17.23 -5.72
CA GLU A 48 1.58 -18.51 -5.18
C GLU A 48 0.09 -18.72 -5.40
N HIS A 49 -0.73 -17.70 -5.19
CA HIS A 49 -2.17 -17.76 -5.41
C HIS A 49 -2.51 -18.02 -6.88
N ALA A 50 -1.79 -17.38 -7.80
CA ALA A 50 -1.94 -17.64 -9.24
C ALA A 50 -1.57 -19.08 -9.60
N GLU A 51 -0.50 -19.61 -9.01
CA GLU A 51 -0.11 -21.01 -9.20
C GLU A 51 -1.17 -21.99 -8.70
N ARG A 52 -1.94 -21.58 -7.69
CA ARG A 52 -3.07 -22.35 -7.18
C ARG A 52 -4.39 -22.03 -7.90
N ASN A 53 -4.31 -21.37 -9.07
CA ASN A 53 -5.47 -20.97 -9.88
C ASN A 53 -6.48 -20.08 -9.12
N TYR A 54 -5.94 -19.21 -8.22
CA TYR A 54 -6.74 -18.27 -7.43
C TYR A 54 -7.77 -18.95 -6.54
N GLU A 55 -7.43 -20.13 -6.07
CA GLU A 55 -8.29 -20.90 -5.17
C GLU A 55 -8.56 -20.11 -3.88
N VAL A 56 -9.82 -20.10 -3.45
CA VAL A 56 -10.24 -19.34 -2.27
C VAL A 56 -10.61 -20.25 -1.11
N ALA A 57 -11.13 -21.42 -1.38
CA ALA A 57 -11.58 -22.37 -0.38
C ALA A 57 -11.04 -23.75 -0.65
N GLU A 58 -10.85 -24.52 0.40
CA GLU A 58 -10.43 -25.90 0.30
C GLU A 58 -11.32 -26.78 1.17
N ILE A 59 -11.35 -28.07 0.85
CA ILE A 59 -12.11 -29.04 1.64
C ILE A 59 -11.33 -29.33 2.92
N TYR A 60 -12.00 -29.23 4.03
CA TYR A 60 -11.46 -29.52 5.35
C TYR A 60 -12.29 -30.62 6.00
N VAL A 61 -11.62 -31.65 6.50
CA VAL A 61 -12.27 -32.74 7.22
C VAL A 61 -12.09 -32.45 8.72
N ASN A 62 -13.22 -32.28 9.43
CA ASN A 62 -13.16 -32.02 10.87
C ASN A 62 -12.89 -33.31 11.66
N LYS A 63 -12.75 -33.19 12.98
CA LYS A 63 -12.46 -34.35 13.85
C LYS A 63 -13.56 -35.41 13.82
N ALA A 64 -14.78 -35.04 13.50
CA ALA A 64 -15.91 -35.96 13.37
C ALA A 64 -15.99 -36.62 11.99
N GLY A 65 -15.07 -36.30 11.09
CA GLY A 65 -15.03 -36.88 9.74
C GLY A 65 -15.94 -36.18 8.73
N ALA A 66 -16.59 -35.09 9.10
CA ALA A 66 -17.44 -34.34 8.18
C ALA A 66 -16.58 -33.42 7.31
N GLU A 67 -16.90 -33.37 6.00
CA GLU A 67 -16.25 -32.49 5.06
C GLU A 67 -16.90 -31.11 5.11
N ASN A 68 -16.06 -30.07 5.23
CA ASN A 68 -16.50 -28.68 5.19
C ASN A 68 -15.55 -27.89 4.29
N TYR A 69 -16.03 -26.78 3.72
CA TYR A 69 -15.19 -25.84 3.03
C TYR A 69 -14.64 -24.83 4.00
N ARG A 70 -13.38 -24.53 3.88
CA ARG A 70 -12.75 -23.46 4.65
C ARG A 70 -11.95 -22.57 3.72
N LYS A 71 -11.85 -21.32 4.10
CA LYS A 71 -11.01 -20.33 3.41
C LYS A 71 -9.54 -20.74 3.53
N ILE A 72 -8.81 -20.67 2.43
CA ILE A 72 -7.40 -21.02 2.43
C ILE A 72 -6.62 -19.98 3.24
N PRO A 73 -5.71 -20.41 4.15
CA PRO A 73 -4.92 -19.47 4.97
C PRO A 73 -4.17 -18.42 4.14
N LEU A 74 -3.71 -18.78 2.93
CA LEU A 74 -3.06 -17.84 2.03
C LEU A 74 -3.94 -16.62 1.73
N VAL A 75 -5.24 -16.83 1.51
CA VAL A 75 -6.19 -15.74 1.24
C VAL A 75 -6.30 -14.81 2.44
N ASN A 76 -6.32 -15.37 3.65
CA ASN A 76 -6.36 -14.57 4.88
C ASN A 76 -5.11 -13.69 5.03
N VAL A 77 -3.94 -14.25 4.74
CA VAL A 77 -2.67 -13.51 4.79
C VAL A 77 -2.68 -12.37 3.77
N MET A 78 -3.14 -12.66 2.55
CA MET A 78 -3.21 -11.65 1.49
C MET A 78 -4.16 -10.50 1.85
N GLU A 79 -5.29 -10.81 2.46
CA GLU A 79 -6.25 -9.79 2.90
C GLU A 79 -5.64 -8.89 3.97
N THR A 80 -4.93 -9.47 4.93
CA THR A 80 -4.23 -8.71 5.97
C THR A 80 -3.17 -7.82 5.36
N LEU A 81 -2.38 -8.35 4.42
CA LEU A 81 -1.34 -7.58 3.74
C LEU A 81 -1.94 -6.40 2.95
N ARG A 82 -3.06 -6.61 2.25
CA ARG A 82 -3.73 -5.52 1.54
C ARG A 82 -4.11 -4.37 2.46
N ARG A 83 -4.65 -4.69 3.63
CA ARG A 83 -5.02 -3.68 4.63
C ARG A 83 -3.79 -2.95 5.17
N ASP A 84 -2.74 -3.70 5.49
CA ASP A 84 -1.50 -3.12 6.00
C ASP A 84 -0.83 -2.24 4.93
N ILE A 85 -0.78 -2.72 3.68
CA ILE A 85 -0.24 -1.95 2.56
C ILE A 85 -0.99 -0.63 2.41
N LEU A 86 -2.33 -0.68 2.46
CA LEU A 86 -3.15 0.53 2.36
C LEU A 86 -2.83 1.50 3.50
N THR A 87 -2.71 1.00 4.73
CA THR A 87 -2.40 1.81 5.90
C THR A 87 -1.05 2.51 5.74
N TYR A 88 -0.02 1.76 5.35
CA TYR A 88 1.32 2.34 5.14
C TYR A 88 1.34 3.28 3.93
N SER A 89 0.61 2.94 2.87
CA SER A 89 0.46 3.82 1.72
C SER A 89 -0.12 5.17 2.12
N ASP A 90 -1.14 5.17 2.98
CA ASP A 90 -1.74 6.39 3.51
C ASP A 90 -0.72 7.20 4.32
N ARG A 91 0.03 6.54 5.20
CA ARG A 91 1.03 7.20 6.05
C ARG A 91 2.19 7.78 5.25
N LEU A 92 2.54 7.15 4.13
CA LEU A 92 3.60 7.61 3.24
C LEU A 92 3.07 8.54 2.14
N MET A 93 1.77 8.82 2.14
CA MET A 93 1.13 9.72 1.17
C MET A 93 1.30 9.25 -0.27
N LEU A 94 1.21 7.93 -0.48
CA LEU A 94 1.43 7.32 -1.79
C LEU A 94 0.15 7.12 -2.58
N ASN A 95 -1.02 7.26 -1.96
CA ASN A 95 -2.29 7.14 -2.65
C ASN A 95 -2.92 8.52 -2.84
N PRO A 96 -3.77 8.68 -3.88
CA PRO A 96 -4.35 9.98 -4.19
C PRO A 96 -5.17 10.60 -3.06
N LYS A 97 -5.83 9.78 -2.25
CA LYS A 97 -6.67 10.27 -1.17
C LYS A 97 -5.84 10.95 -0.08
N SER A 98 -4.84 10.25 0.46
CA SER A 98 -4.03 10.80 1.54
C SER A 98 -3.17 11.97 1.05
N LEU A 99 -2.62 11.88 -0.16
CA LEU A 99 -1.88 12.99 -0.76
C LEU A 99 -2.81 14.19 -0.99
N GLY A 100 -4.03 13.93 -1.46
CA GLY A 100 -5.03 14.96 -1.70
C GLY A 100 -5.45 15.68 -0.42
N GLU A 101 -5.60 14.97 0.69
CA GLU A 101 -5.92 15.55 1.98
C GLU A 101 -4.84 16.54 2.45
N ILE A 102 -3.58 16.17 2.28
CA ILE A 102 -2.45 17.03 2.66
C ILE A 102 -2.35 18.25 1.75
N ILE A 103 -2.47 18.05 0.45
CA ILE A 103 -2.48 19.15 -0.52
C ILE A 103 -3.64 20.08 -0.24
N ALA A 104 -4.80 19.55 0.11
CA ALA A 104 -5.98 20.37 0.46
C ALA A 104 -5.73 21.22 1.70
N GLN A 105 -5.08 20.68 2.73
CA GLN A 105 -4.72 21.44 3.93
C GLN A 105 -3.74 22.56 3.60
N ASP A 106 -2.70 22.27 2.84
CA ASP A 106 -1.73 23.28 2.40
C ASP A 106 -2.39 24.31 1.49
N THR A 107 -3.26 23.85 0.59
CA THR A 107 -3.98 24.72 -0.34
C THR A 107 -4.94 25.67 0.38
N ASP A 108 -5.60 25.21 1.43
CA ASP A 108 -6.50 26.08 2.21
C ASP A 108 -5.74 27.29 2.74
N SER A 109 -4.57 27.08 3.34
CA SER A 109 -3.72 28.17 3.82
C SER A 109 -3.25 29.06 2.67
N SER A 110 -2.81 28.45 1.57
CA SER A 110 -2.33 29.18 0.40
C SER A 110 -3.43 29.95 -0.31
N ILE A 111 -4.62 29.35 -0.41
CA ILE A 111 -5.79 30.01 -1.03
C ILE A 111 -6.22 31.19 -0.19
N ILE A 112 -6.26 31.07 1.12
CA ILE A 112 -6.62 32.16 2.03
C ILE A 112 -5.62 33.32 1.85
N ASP A 113 -4.33 33.02 1.80
CA ASP A 113 -3.31 34.04 1.57
C ASP A 113 -3.48 34.72 0.22
N ILE A 114 -3.74 33.96 -0.84
CA ILE A 114 -3.98 34.51 -2.18
C ILE A 114 -5.25 35.36 -2.19
N MET A 115 -6.31 34.89 -1.57
CA MET A 115 -7.57 35.63 -1.50
C MET A 115 -7.41 36.92 -0.72
N ASN A 116 -6.62 36.90 0.36
CA ASN A 116 -6.33 38.10 1.13
C ASN A 116 -5.54 39.13 0.29
N LYS A 117 -4.62 38.66 -0.53
CA LYS A 117 -3.83 39.53 -1.41
C LYS A 117 -4.66 40.09 -2.57
N LEU A 118 -5.57 39.28 -3.12
CA LEU A 118 -6.38 39.64 -4.28
C LEU A 118 -7.74 40.19 -3.89
N GLY A 119 -8.27 39.78 -2.73
CA GLY A 119 -9.58 40.15 -2.27
C GLY A 119 -9.78 41.64 -2.04
N GLY A 120 -8.72 42.34 -1.66
CA GLY A 120 -8.76 43.77 -1.49
C GLY A 120 -8.90 44.55 -2.80
N LYS A 121 -8.82 43.85 -3.93
CA LYS A 121 -8.94 44.45 -5.26
C LYS A 121 -10.32 44.27 -5.88
N ARG A 122 -11.23 43.67 -5.15
CA ARG A 122 -12.60 43.45 -5.62
C ARG A 122 -13.53 44.50 -5.13
#